data_5ca2353748083164954d097eb1e95650
#
_entry.id   5ca2353748083164954d097eb1e95650
#
_cell.length_a   1.000
_cell.length_b   1.000
_cell.length_c   1.000
_cell.angle_alpha   90.00
_cell.angle_beta   90.00
_cell.angle_gamma   90.00
#
_symmetry.space_group_name_H-M   'P 1'
#
loop_
_entity.id
_entity.type
_entity.pdbx_description
1 polymer ?
#
loop_
_entity_poly.entity_id
_entity_poly.type
_entity_poly.pdbx_seq_one_letter_code
_entity_poly.pdbx_strand_id
1 'polypeptide(L)'
;MAYLVDRDTAEVMALLREAVTTSGLSQAAFARALGTSAPRLSTYLTGDTRPSAQFLLRARRLGRALGAAAARGLMSAPVTAGAMREYFLSDEVEWIWRMLLQGRDHLAFIAGERDRVLLDAWEAEPGTVGSAEWDALLAAVAAHELEAAGLQAPAWSLREPLADPWMPAHPFLSPDRVRAQTPEWLSRQNIYVPARDLVTA
;
A
#
# COMPACT_ATOMS: atom_id res chain seq x y z
N MET A 1 -2.41 -25.94 -33.33
CA MET A 1 -3.77 -26.23 -32.81
C MET A 1 -4.08 -25.19 -31.76
N ALA A 2 -5.00 -24.26 -32.03
CA ALA A 2 -5.49 -23.35 -30.98
C ALA A 2 -6.34 -24.19 -30.03
N TYR A 3 -5.89 -24.36 -28.77
CA TYR A 3 -6.71 -24.91 -27.72
C TYR A 3 -7.92 -23.99 -27.57
N LEU A 4 -9.10 -24.49 -27.89
CA LEU A 4 -10.35 -23.82 -27.55
C LEU A 4 -10.41 -23.75 -26.02
N VAL A 5 -10.21 -22.54 -25.49
CA VAL A 5 -10.38 -22.28 -24.05
C VAL A 5 -11.83 -22.58 -23.72
N ASP A 6 -12.10 -23.45 -22.74
CA ASP A 6 -13.45 -23.76 -22.31
C ASP A 6 -14.14 -22.49 -21.74
N ARG A 7 -15.49 -22.51 -21.73
CA ARG A 7 -16.30 -21.35 -21.33
C ARG A 7 -15.96 -20.85 -19.93
N ASP A 8 -15.76 -21.76 -18.98
CA ASP A 8 -15.50 -21.39 -17.58
C ASP A 8 -14.13 -20.73 -17.42
N THR A 9 -13.12 -21.27 -18.12
CA THR A 9 -11.78 -20.67 -18.19
C THR A 9 -11.83 -19.28 -18.82
N ALA A 10 -12.58 -19.10 -19.92
CA ALA A 10 -12.75 -17.80 -20.56
C ALA A 10 -13.42 -16.78 -19.63
N GLU A 11 -14.41 -17.20 -18.85
CA GLU A 11 -15.07 -16.34 -17.86
C GLU A 11 -14.13 -15.93 -16.72
N VAL A 12 -13.36 -16.87 -16.18
CA VAL A 12 -12.32 -16.56 -15.14
C VAL A 12 -11.32 -15.54 -15.66
N MET A 13 -10.83 -15.72 -16.89
CA MET A 13 -9.90 -14.76 -17.53
C MET A 13 -10.53 -13.38 -17.67
N ALA A 14 -11.81 -13.30 -18.08
CA ALA A 14 -12.53 -12.04 -18.21
C ALA A 14 -12.66 -11.33 -16.84
N LEU A 15 -13.04 -12.05 -15.79
CA LEU A 15 -13.18 -11.52 -14.43
C LEU A 15 -11.84 -11.02 -13.85
N LEU A 16 -10.73 -11.73 -14.15
CA LEU A 16 -9.40 -11.27 -13.74
C LEU A 16 -8.96 -10.02 -14.49
N ARG A 17 -9.19 -9.93 -15.81
CA ARG A 17 -8.88 -8.73 -16.60
C ARG A 17 -9.71 -7.53 -16.12
N GLU A 18 -10.99 -7.75 -15.85
CA GLU A 18 -11.85 -6.73 -15.25
C GLU A 18 -11.27 -6.23 -13.92
N ALA A 19 -10.85 -7.13 -13.02
CA ALA A 19 -10.27 -6.75 -11.74
C ALA A 19 -8.99 -5.92 -11.91
N VAL A 20 -8.09 -6.30 -12.83
CA VAL A 20 -6.89 -5.51 -13.16
C VAL A 20 -7.27 -4.13 -13.67
N THR A 21 -8.17 -4.04 -14.66
CA THR A 21 -8.60 -2.77 -15.26
C THR A 21 -9.28 -1.87 -14.22
N THR A 22 -10.21 -2.40 -13.43
CA THR A 22 -10.92 -1.65 -12.39
C THR A 22 -9.99 -1.13 -11.30
N SER A 23 -8.89 -1.84 -11.00
CA SER A 23 -7.92 -1.41 -9.99
C SER A 23 -7.17 -0.12 -10.36
N GLY A 24 -7.10 0.22 -11.64
CA GLY A 24 -6.27 1.33 -12.15
C GLY A 24 -4.75 1.07 -12.09
N LEU A 25 -4.32 -0.09 -11.58
CA LEU A 25 -2.91 -0.44 -11.47
C LEU A 25 -2.41 -1.12 -12.75
N SER A 26 -1.10 -1.04 -13.00
CA SER A 26 -0.47 -1.93 -13.99
C SER A 26 -0.60 -3.39 -13.56
N GLN A 27 -0.56 -4.33 -14.52
CA GLN A 27 -0.62 -5.77 -14.22
C GLN A 27 0.44 -6.19 -13.20
N ALA A 28 1.65 -5.66 -13.29
CA ALA A 28 2.75 -5.97 -12.36
C ALA A 28 2.46 -5.43 -10.94
N ALA A 29 1.94 -4.19 -10.83
CA ALA A 29 1.56 -3.61 -9.55
C ALA A 29 0.37 -4.36 -8.94
N PHE A 30 -0.63 -4.73 -9.73
CA PHE A 30 -1.77 -5.51 -9.27
C PHE A 30 -1.39 -6.92 -8.80
N ALA A 31 -0.45 -7.59 -9.52
CA ALA A 31 0.08 -8.88 -9.06
C ALA A 31 0.73 -8.76 -7.69
N ARG A 32 1.56 -7.73 -7.48
CA ARG A 32 2.19 -7.46 -6.19
C ARG A 32 1.15 -7.19 -5.11
N ALA A 33 0.18 -6.32 -5.37
CA ALA A 33 -0.91 -6.00 -4.45
C ALA A 33 -1.73 -7.24 -4.03
N LEU A 34 -1.75 -8.28 -4.87
CA LEU A 34 -2.33 -9.59 -4.58
C LEU A 34 -1.37 -10.55 -3.85
N GLY A 35 -0.11 -10.16 -3.59
CA GLY A 35 0.90 -11.06 -3.03
C GLY A 35 1.29 -12.19 -4.01
N THR A 36 1.34 -11.90 -5.33
CA THR A 36 1.75 -12.87 -6.35
C THR A 36 2.75 -12.23 -7.33
N SER A 37 3.38 -13.05 -8.18
CA SER A 37 4.30 -12.54 -9.19
C SER A 37 3.59 -12.14 -10.49
N ALA A 38 4.14 -11.16 -11.21
CA ALA A 38 3.62 -10.74 -12.51
C ALA A 38 3.57 -11.89 -13.54
N PRO A 39 4.59 -12.78 -13.64
CA PRO A 39 4.51 -13.95 -14.51
C PRO A 39 3.36 -14.88 -14.16
N ARG A 40 3.13 -15.13 -12.85
CA ARG A 40 2.03 -16.00 -12.40
C ARG A 40 0.66 -15.40 -12.71
N LEU A 41 0.47 -14.11 -12.50
CA LEU A 41 -0.76 -13.45 -12.90
C LEU A 41 -0.95 -13.51 -14.43
N SER A 42 0.13 -13.36 -15.20
CA SER A 42 0.08 -13.48 -16.67
C SER A 42 -0.44 -14.85 -17.11
N THR A 43 0.03 -15.95 -16.52
CA THR A 43 -0.45 -17.30 -16.90
C THR A 43 -1.93 -17.51 -16.56
N TYR A 44 -2.47 -16.82 -15.54
CA TYR A 44 -3.91 -16.82 -15.26
C TYR A 44 -4.70 -16.00 -16.27
N LEU A 45 -4.15 -14.86 -16.71
CA LEU A 45 -4.81 -13.97 -17.69
C LEU A 45 -4.81 -14.54 -19.11
N THR A 46 -3.84 -15.44 -19.44
CA THR A 46 -3.78 -16.17 -20.74
C THR A 46 -4.56 -17.47 -20.71
N GLY A 47 -4.93 -17.98 -19.54
CA GLY A 47 -5.62 -19.25 -19.38
C GLY A 47 -4.67 -20.47 -19.38
N ASP A 48 -3.35 -20.25 -19.41
CA ASP A 48 -2.36 -21.34 -19.34
C ASP A 48 -2.39 -22.08 -17.99
N THR A 49 -2.85 -21.39 -16.97
CA THR A 49 -3.01 -21.95 -15.62
C THR A 49 -4.33 -21.46 -15.03
N ARG A 50 -5.03 -22.31 -14.31
CA ARG A 50 -6.27 -21.95 -13.60
C ARG A 50 -5.96 -21.44 -12.19
N PRO A 51 -6.41 -20.24 -11.82
CA PRO A 51 -6.31 -19.77 -10.44
C PRO A 51 -7.28 -20.54 -9.54
N SER A 52 -7.00 -20.56 -8.23
CA SER A 52 -7.96 -21.05 -7.26
C SER A 52 -9.15 -20.08 -7.16
N ALA A 53 -10.32 -20.61 -6.75
CA ALA A 53 -11.49 -19.77 -6.48
C ALA A 53 -11.18 -18.67 -5.45
N GLN A 54 -10.40 -18.99 -4.41
CA GLN A 54 -9.97 -18.00 -3.40
C GLN A 54 -9.14 -16.87 -4.01
N PHE A 55 -8.22 -17.19 -4.92
CA PHE A 55 -7.43 -16.17 -5.64
C PHE A 55 -8.32 -15.26 -6.46
N LEU A 56 -9.26 -15.82 -7.24
CA LEU A 56 -10.19 -15.05 -8.06
C LEU A 56 -11.05 -14.10 -7.21
N LEU A 57 -11.61 -14.60 -6.12
CA LEU A 57 -12.43 -13.78 -5.21
C LEU A 57 -11.62 -12.64 -4.59
N ARG A 58 -10.37 -12.92 -4.17
CA ARG A 58 -9.46 -11.89 -3.66
C ARG A 58 -9.12 -10.85 -4.73
N ALA A 59 -8.81 -11.27 -5.95
CA ALA A 59 -8.51 -10.37 -7.06
C ALA A 59 -9.69 -9.43 -7.35
N ARG A 60 -10.92 -9.96 -7.42
CA ARG A 60 -12.13 -9.16 -7.65
C ARG A 60 -12.42 -8.19 -6.52
N ARG A 61 -12.27 -8.63 -5.27
CA ARG A 61 -12.46 -7.75 -4.10
C ARG A 61 -11.45 -6.61 -4.12
N LEU A 62 -10.17 -6.92 -4.33
CA LEU A 62 -9.12 -5.93 -4.39
C LEU A 62 -9.30 -4.95 -5.56
N GLY A 63 -9.60 -5.45 -6.77
CA GLY A 63 -9.86 -4.59 -7.93
C GLY A 63 -10.97 -3.59 -7.66
N ARG A 64 -12.09 -4.05 -7.06
CA ARG A 64 -13.20 -3.19 -6.66
C ARG A 64 -12.79 -2.16 -5.61
N ALA A 65 -12.03 -2.57 -4.59
CA ALA A 65 -11.59 -1.69 -3.52
C ALA A 65 -10.71 -0.56 -4.05
N LEU A 66 -9.71 -0.90 -4.86
CA LEU A 66 -8.81 0.09 -5.48
C LEU A 66 -9.56 1.03 -6.42
N GLY A 67 -10.47 0.50 -7.24
CA GLY A 67 -11.32 1.33 -8.12
C GLY A 67 -12.24 2.26 -7.34
N ALA A 68 -12.84 1.79 -6.23
CA ALA A 68 -13.68 2.61 -5.36
C ALA A 68 -12.89 3.74 -4.68
N ALA A 69 -11.67 3.45 -4.20
CA ALA A 69 -10.78 4.47 -3.64
C ALA A 69 -10.42 5.52 -4.69
N ALA A 70 -10.01 5.09 -5.89
CA ALA A 70 -9.68 5.99 -7.00
C ALA A 70 -10.86 6.88 -7.41
N ALA A 71 -12.06 6.31 -7.51
CA ALA A 71 -13.28 7.06 -7.87
C ALA A 71 -13.65 8.15 -6.85
N ARG A 72 -13.21 8.01 -5.60
CA ARG A 72 -13.40 9.01 -4.51
C ARG A 72 -12.18 9.92 -4.33
N GLY A 73 -11.16 9.82 -5.17
CA GLY A 73 -9.90 10.57 -5.02
C GLY A 73 -9.10 10.20 -3.77
N LEU A 74 -9.32 9.00 -3.21
CA LEU A 74 -8.64 8.52 -2.02
C LEU A 74 -7.44 7.64 -2.40
N MET A 75 -6.34 7.83 -1.69
CA MET A 75 -5.15 6.99 -1.84
C MET A 75 -5.36 5.64 -1.19
N SER A 76 -4.78 4.62 -1.79
CA SER A 76 -4.62 3.27 -1.24
C SER A 76 -3.16 3.00 -0.91
N ALA A 77 -2.84 1.92 -0.21
CA ALA A 77 -1.45 1.58 0.09
C ALA A 77 -0.56 1.51 -1.17
N PRO A 78 -0.95 0.83 -2.28
CA PRO A 78 -0.17 0.82 -3.51
C PRO A 78 -0.02 2.19 -4.18
N VAL A 79 -1.06 3.03 -4.14
CA VAL A 79 -1.03 4.37 -4.74
C VAL A 79 -0.12 5.29 -3.92
N THR A 80 -0.19 5.22 -2.60
CA THR A 80 0.69 6.00 -1.71
C THR A 80 2.16 5.63 -1.93
N ALA A 81 2.49 4.33 -1.88
CA ALA A 81 3.86 3.89 -2.12
C ALA A 81 4.36 4.24 -3.52
N GLY A 82 3.49 4.15 -4.54
CA GLY A 82 3.81 4.53 -5.92
C GLY A 82 4.13 6.02 -6.06
N ALA A 83 3.32 6.87 -5.46
CA ALA A 83 3.53 8.32 -5.46
C ALA A 83 4.81 8.71 -4.69
N MET A 84 5.03 8.12 -3.50
CA MET A 84 6.27 8.32 -2.75
C MET A 84 7.50 7.89 -3.58
N ARG A 85 7.42 6.75 -4.29
CA ARG A 85 8.50 6.24 -5.14
C ARG A 85 8.84 7.18 -6.28
N GLU A 86 7.87 7.79 -6.92
CA GLU A 86 8.09 8.75 -8.01
C GLU A 86 9.00 9.88 -7.55
N TYR A 87 8.68 10.48 -6.40
CA TYR A 87 9.48 11.55 -5.82
C TYR A 87 10.79 11.07 -5.20
N PHE A 88 10.85 9.82 -4.71
CA PHE A 88 12.10 9.23 -4.24
C PHE A 88 13.12 9.09 -5.38
N LEU A 89 12.69 8.69 -6.57
CA LEU A 89 13.55 8.57 -7.75
C LEU A 89 14.05 9.92 -8.28
N SER A 90 13.34 11.01 -7.97
CA SER A 90 13.70 12.38 -8.34
C SER A 90 14.43 13.12 -7.21
N ASP A 91 14.71 12.46 -6.07
CA ASP A 91 15.34 13.04 -4.87
C ASP A 91 14.56 14.23 -4.27
N GLU A 92 13.22 14.20 -4.43
CA GLU A 92 12.32 15.26 -3.97
C GLU A 92 11.71 14.89 -2.60
N VAL A 93 12.55 14.93 -1.54
CA VAL A 93 12.21 14.45 -0.19
C VAL A 93 10.96 15.13 0.39
N GLU A 94 10.76 16.42 0.13
CA GLU A 94 9.56 17.16 0.60
C GLU A 94 8.27 16.57 0.02
N TRP A 95 8.29 16.16 -1.25
CA TRP A 95 7.13 15.55 -1.90
C TRP A 95 6.90 14.11 -1.43
N ILE A 96 7.95 13.37 -1.08
CA ILE A 96 7.79 12.05 -0.44
C ILE A 96 6.98 12.19 0.85
N TRP A 97 7.33 13.17 1.70
CA TRP A 97 6.59 13.49 2.92
C TRP A 97 5.13 13.86 2.64
N ARG A 98 4.88 14.72 1.67
CA ARG A 98 3.52 15.13 1.29
C ARG A 98 2.67 13.93 0.87
N MET A 99 3.23 13.00 0.09
CA MET A 99 2.50 11.81 -0.34
C MET A 99 2.23 10.85 0.82
N LEU A 100 3.18 10.68 1.73
CA LEU A 100 2.99 9.91 2.94
C LEU A 100 1.86 10.48 3.81
N LEU A 101 1.91 11.79 4.08
CA LEU A 101 0.91 12.47 4.92
C LEU A 101 -0.48 12.45 4.27
N GLN A 102 -0.56 12.69 2.98
CA GLN A 102 -1.83 12.58 2.25
C GLN A 102 -2.39 11.16 2.31
N GLY A 103 -1.54 10.14 2.12
CA GLY A 103 -1.94 8.73 2.26
C GLY A 103 -2.44 8.42 3.67
N ARG A 104 -1.72 8.90 4.70
CA ARG A 104 -2.12 8.79 6.11
C ARG A 104 -3.49 9.41 6.37
N ASP A 105 -3.71 10.65 5.92
CA ASP A 105 -4.98 11.35 6.16
C ASP A 105 -6.15 10.65 5.48
N HIS A 106 -5.94 10.15 4.26
CA HIS A 106 -6.94 9.33 3.57
C HIS A 106 -7.21 8.01 4.31
N LEU A 107 -6.17 7.36 4.85
CA LEU A 107 -6.35 6.15 5.66
C LEU A 107 -7.11 6.44 6.95
N ALA A 108 -6.75 7.51 7.68
CA ALA A 108 -7.44 7.92 8.89
C ALA A 108 -8.93 8.22 8.64
N PHE A 109 -9.24 8.91 7.52
CA PHE A 109 -10.62 9.14 7.07
C PHE A 109 -11.35 7.82 6.80
N ILE A 110 -10.76 6.92 6.00
CA ILE A 110 -11.34 5.61 5.66
C ILE A 110 -11.58 4.76 6.91
N ALA A 111 -10.62 4.76 7.83
CA ALA A 111 -10.71 4.02 9.10
C ALA A 111 -11.81 4.58 10.00
N GLY A 112 -11.96 5.91 10.06
CA GLY A 112 -13.05 6.56 10.79
C GLY A 112 -14.44 6.22 10.25
N GLU A 113 -14.61 6.21 8.94
CA GLU A 113 -15.85 5.82 8.26
C GLU A 113 -16.15 4.32 8.37
N ARG A 114 -15.15 3.50 8.67
CA ARG A 114 -15.26 2.03 8.71
C ARG A 114 -15.80 1.41 7.41
N ASP A 115 -15.54 2.06 6.27
CA ASP A 115 -15.93 1.55 4.96
C ASP A 115 -15.08 0.33 4.58
N ARG A 116 -15.68 -0.85 4.68
CA ARG A 116 -14.98 -2.12 4.42
C ARG A 116 -14.41 -2.22 3.02
N VAL A 117 -15.08 -1.65 2.02
CA VAL A 117 -14.59 -1.69 0.63
C VAL A 117 -13.32 -0.85 0.50
N LEU A 118 -13.31 0.34 1.10
CA LEU A 118 -12.13 1.21 1.06
C LEU A 118 -10.98 0.67 1.93
N LEU A 119 -11.29 0.04 3.06
CA LEU A 119 -10.29 -0.62 3.91
C LEU A 119 -9.57 -1.74 3.15
N ASP A 120 -10.28 -2.54 2.33
CA ASP A 120 -9.66 -3.57 1.48
C ASP A 120 -8.58 -2.98 0.53
N ALA A 121 -8.65 -1.70 0.17
CA ALA A 121 -7.61 -1.03 -0.63
C ALA A 121 -6.30 -0.78 0.13
N TRP A 122 -6.36 -0.77 1.46
CA TRP A 122 -5.18 -0.68 2.33
C TRP A 122 -4.69 -2.06 2.80
N GLU A 123 -5.49 -3.12 2.62
CA GLU A 123 -5.02 -4.52 2.72
C GLU A 123 -4.06 -4.90 1.58
N ALA A 124 -4.11 -4.16 0.47
CA ALA A 124 -3.26 -4.39 -0.69
C ALA A 124 -1.79 -4.18 -0.35
N GLU A 125 -0.93 -5.14 -0.70
CA GLU A 125 0.50 -4.99 -0.52
C GLU A 125 1.06 -3.84 -1.38
N PRO A 126 1.66 -2.80 -0.77
CA PRO A 126 2.26 -1.71 -1.53
C PRO A 126 3.55 -2.17 -2.24
N GLY A 127 3.95 -1.46 -3.27
CA GLY A 127 5.30 -1.60 -3.80
C GLY A 127 6.31 -0.95 -2.86
N THR A 128 7.61 -1.23 -3.09
CA THR A 128 8.65 -0.47 -2.40
C THR A 128 8.67 0.99 -2.86
N VAL A 129 8.88 1.89 -1.92
CA VAL A 129 9.16 3.30 -2.18
C VAL A 129 10.54 3.46 -2.81
N GLY A 130 11.48 2.58 -2.46
CA GLY A 130 12.86 2.59 -2.99
C GLY A 130 13.92 2.58 -1.90
N SER A 131 13.53 2.71 -0.63
CA SER A 131 14.40 2.56 0.52
C SER A 131 13.69 1.82 1.65
N ALA A 132 14.44 1.06 2.43
CA ALA A 132 13.91 0.29 3.56
C ALA A 132 13.30 1.21 4.63
N GLU A 133 13.88 2.39 4.80
CA GLU A 133 13.47 3.38 5.79
C GLU A 133 12.09 3.98 5.44
N TRP A 134 11.89 4.40 4.19
CA TRP A 134 10.61 4.92 3.74
C TRP A 134 9.53 3.84 3.70
N ASP A 135 9.89 2.61 3.32
CA ASP A 135 9.01 1.46 3.38
C ASP A 135 8.57 1.15 4.82
N ALA A 136 9.52 1.22 5.78
CA ALA A 136 9.24 1.00 7.20
C ALA A 136 8.38 2.12 7.78
N LEU A 137 8.62 3.39 7.42
CA LEU A 137 7.80 4.51 7.88
C LEU A 137 6.37 4.42 7.36
N LEU A 138 6.18 4.12 6.07
CA LEU A 138 4.83 3.91 5.50
C LEU A 138 4.09 2.77 6.21
N ALA A 139 4.78 1.67 6.48
CA ALA A 139 4.23 0.52 7.19
C ALA A 139 3.83 0.89 8.63
N ALA A 140 4.71 1.56 9.37
CA ALA A 140 4.45 1.97 10.75
C ALA A 140 3.28 2.96 10.85
N VAL A 141 3.19 3.94 9.93
CA VAL A 141 2.08 4.89 9.87
C VAL A 141 0.77 4.16 9.57
N ALA A 142 0.74 3.25 8.61
CA ALA A 142 -0.47 2.52 8.27
C ALA A 142 -0.95 1.62 9.43
N ALA A 143 -0.03 0.91 10.09
CA ALA A 143 -0.35 0.11 11.27
C ALA A 143 -0.94 0.98 12.39
N HIS A 144 -0.27 2.08 12.70
CA HIS A 144 -0.69 2.99 13.77
C HIS A 144 -2.09 3.58 13.54
N GLU A 145 -2.40 4.08 12.34
CA GLU A 145 -3.71 4.67 12.03
C GLU A 145 -4.85 3.64 12.12
N LEU A 146 -4.62 2.43 11.67
CA LEU A 146 -5.62 1.36 11.76
C LEU A 146 -5.82 0.89 13.20
N GLU A 147 -4.74 0.66 13.95
CA GLU A 147 -4.80 0.27 15.36
C GLU A 147 -5.45 1.35 16.23
N ALA A 148 -5.15 2.63 15.98
CA ALA A 148 -5.80 3.75 16.66
C ALA A 148 -7.32 3.80 16.42
N ALA A 149 -7.78 3.36 15.25
CA ALA A 149 -9.20 3.20 14.93
C ALA A 149 -9.81 1.88 15.46
N GLY A 150 -9.04 1.04 16.16
CA GLY A 150 -9.47 -0.27 16.64
C GLY A 150 -9.63 -1.30 15.54
N LEU A 151 -8.90 -1.14 14.43
CA LEU A 151 -8.86 -2.06 13.29
C LEU A 151 -7.56 -2.87 13.30
N GLN A 152 -7.57 -4.01 12.63
CA GLN A 152 -6.37 -4.84 12.49
C GLN A 152 -5.44 -4.25 11.42
N ALA A 153 -4.15 -4.13 11.74
CA ALA A 153 -3.12 -3.76 10.79
C ALA A 153 -2.93 -4.84 9.72
N PRO A 154 -2.76 -4.48 8.44
CA PRO A 154 -2.54 -5.44 7.37
C PRO A 154 -1.16 -6.08 7.49
N ALA A 155 -1.04 -7.34 7.04
CA ALA A 155 0.20 -8.12 7.19
C ALA A 155 1.46 -7.43 6.64
N TRP A 156 1.33 -6.65 5.55
CA TRP A 156 2.46 -5.93 4.94
C TRP A 156 3.00 -4.79 5.84
N SER A 157 2.19 -4.27 6.77
CA SER A 157 2.59 -3.21 7.70
C SER A 157 3.24 -3.72 8.99
N LEU A 158 3.12 -5.02 9.26
CA LEU A 158 3.75 -5.67 10.40
C LEU A 158 5.19 -6.05 10.03
N ARG A 159 6.13 -5.15 10.31
CA ARG A 159 7.54 -5.31 9.96
C ARG A 159 8.41 -5.37 11.22
N GLU A 160 9.55 -6.05 11.10
CA GLU A 160 10.61 -5.94 12.10
C GLU A 160 11.18 -4.51 12.09
N PRO A 161 11.64 -4.02 13.26
CA PRO A 161 12.31 -2.73 13.34
C PRO A 161 13.49 -2.64 12.38
N LEU A 162 13.81 -1.42 11.94
CA LEU A 162 15.04 -1.17 11.17
C LEU A 162 16.26 -1.64 11.96
N ALA A 163 17.24 -2.23 11.26
CA ALA A 163 18.48 -2.68 11.89
C ALA A 163 19.26 -1.52 12.51
N ASP A 164 19.29 -0.39 11.80
CA ASP A 164 19.96 0.83 12.24
C ASP A 164 18.92 1.94 12.48
N PRO A 165 19.16 2.82 13.50
CA PRO A 165 18.31 3.97 13.75
C PRO A 165 18.27 4.91 12.56
N TRP A 166 17.08 5.22 12.06
CA TRP A 166 16.90 6.18 10.98
C TRP A 166 16.23 7.46 11.46
N MET A 167 16.83 8.57 11.09
CA MET A 167 16.36 9.91 11.40
C MET A 167 16.55 10.78 10.15
N PRO A 168 15.46 11.14 9.46
CA PRO A 168 15.53 12.12 8.38
C PRO A 168 16.09 13.45 8.87
N ALA A 169 16.82 14.16 8.03
CA ALA A 169 17.33 15.48 8.37
C ALA A 169 16.16 16.42 8.70
N HIS A 170 16.22 17.06 9.87
CA HIS A 170 15.19 18.02 10.29
C HIS A 170 15.77 19.44 10.25
N PRO A 171 15.10 20.40 9.54
CA PRO A 171 15.68 21.72 9.30
C PRO A 171 15.82 22.59 10.57
N PHE A 172 15.05 22.32 11.63
CA PHE A 172 14.95 23.20 12.80
C PHE A 172 15.24 22.52 14.13
N LEU A 173 15.36 21.20 14.20
CA LEU A 173 15.57 20.48 15.45
C LEU A 173 16.92 19.76 15.44
N SER A 174 17.58 19.78 16.62
CA SER A 174 18.74 18.92 16.85
C SER A 174 18.31 17.44 16.95
N PRO A 175 19.21 16.49 16.70
CA PRO A 175 18.93 15.06 16.81
C PRO A 175 18.31 14.64 18.17
N ASP A 176 18.79 15.23 19.26
CA ASP A 176 18.26 14.93 20.61
C ASP A 176 16.80 15.41 20.77
N ARG A 177 16.48 16.57 20.21
CA ARG A 177 15.10 17.07 20.21
C ARG A 177 14.18 16.26 19.31
N VAL A 178 14.65 15.78 18.17
CA VAL A 178 13.91 14.86 17.31
C VAL A 178 13.60 13.59 18.09
N ARG A 179 14.60 12.96 18.73
CA ARG A 179 14.38 11.76 19.57
C ARG A 179 13.37 11.99 20.67
N ALA A 180 13.51 13.12 21.39
CA ALA A 180 12.61 13.45 22.51
C ALA A 180 11.16 13.69 22.09
N GLN A 181 10.91 14.07 20.83
CA GLN A 181 9.58 14.36 20.29
C GLN A 181 9.01 13.22 19.43
N THR A 182 9.79 12.14 19.24
CA THR A 182 9.36 10.96 18.49
C THR A 182 8.37 10.15 19.33
N PRO A 183 7.19 9.79 18.78
CA PRO A 183 6.27 8.90 19.48
C PRO A 183 6.85 7.48 19.63
N GLU A 184 6.44 6.82 20.72
CA GLU A 184 6.97 5.51 21.09
C GLU A 184 6.78 4.44 20.00
N TRP A 185 5.64 4.47 19.31
CA TRP A 185 5.35 3.52 18.23
C TRP A 185 6.32 3.63 17.04
N LEU A 186 6.92 4.81 16.77
CA LEU A 186 7.99 4.97 15.78
C LEU A 186 9.36 4.59 16.34
N SER A 187 9.69 5.04 17.56
CA SER A 187 11.00 4.74 18.15
C SER A 187 11.22 3.23 18.35
N ARG A 188 10.15 2.46 18.58
CA ARG A 188 10.17 0.98 18.58
C ARG A 188 10.53 0.39 17.23
N GLN A 189 10.33 1.12 16.15
CA GLN A 189 10.70 0.72 14.79
C GLN A 189 12.08 1.23 14.36
N ASN A 190 12.87 1.81 15.30
CA ASN A 190 14.12 2.53 15.04
C ASN A 190 13.94 3.72 14.07
N ILE A 191 12.76 4.34 14.05
CA ILE A 191 12.44 5.51 13.24
C ILE A 191 12.27 6.71 14.15
N TYR A 192 12.94 7.81 13.84
CA TYR A 192 12.93 9.02 14.66
C TYR A 192 12.39 10.21 13.88
N VAL A 193 11.10 10.50 14.07
CA VAL A 193 10.35 11.59 13.45
C VAL A 193 9.47 12.23 14.51
N PRO A 194 9.50 13.58 14.67
CA PRO A 194 8.63 14.26 15.63
C PRO A 194 7.15 14.03 15.34
N ALA A 195 6.34 13.82 16.37
CA ALA A 195 4.89 13.60 16.23
C ALA A 195 4.19 14.69 15.41
N ARG A 196 4.61 15.96 15.59
CA ARG A 196 4.04 17.10 14.86
C ARG A 196 4.27 17.08 13.34
N ASP A 197 5.33 16.39 12.88
CA ASP A 197 5.67 16.30 11.46
C ASP A 197 4.84 15.21 10.75
N LEU A 198 4.08 14.44 11.51
CA LEU A 198 3.19 13.40 11.02
C LEU A 198 1.73 13.88 10.89
N VAL A 199 1.44 15.14 11.13
CA VAL A 199 0.11 15.71 11.00
C VAL A 199 0.11 16.83 9.96
N THR A 200 -0.92 16.84 9.12
CA THR A 200 -1.19 17.96 8.20
C THR A 200 -1.76 19.13 9.00
N ALA A 201 -1.26 20.34 8.70
CA ALA A 201 -1.72 21.58 9.32
C ALA A 201 -3.11 22.00 8.79
#